data_b69387a17ded285f60cefa3f63611c00
#
_entry.id   b69387a17ded285f60cefa3f63611c00
#
_cell.length_a   1.000
_cell.length_b   1.000
_cell.length_c   1.000
_cell.angle_alpha   90.00
_cell.angle_beta   90.00
_cell.angle_gamma   90.00
#
_symmetry.space_group_name_H-M   'P 1'
#
loop_
_entity.id
_entity.type
_entity.pdbx_description
1 polymer ?
#
loop_
_entity_poly.entity_id
_entity_poly.type
_entity_poly.pdbx_seq_one_letter_code
_entity_poly.pdbx_strand_id
1 'polypeptide(L)'
;KLLVKLNQANFDRLGFEAKAGETDEDELVRQIVVANMIAADDEKASQKASQIFEAYHDTLEKLPAAIRLHILINQIKHHESKELTEQYLKNYVSTVDGSFKRQLASALSYTNDRETLDQILEALKNKDIVKPQDLAMSWYLPLLNHDFTQATAWAWARENWDWIKAALGGDMSFDKFVIYPANAFKTAERLAEYKFFFEPQLSDMAISRNISMGIKEIEARVDLIAREKEAVEKALKASK
;
A
#
# COMPACT_ATOMS: atom_id res chain seq x y z
N LYS A 1 14.20 -14.61 -0.33
CA LYS A 1 15.65 -14.99 -0.36
C LYS A 1 16.44 -14.15 -1.36
N LEU A 2 16.03 -14.04 -2.66
CA LEU A 2 16.79 -13.23 -3.63
C LEU A 2 16.86 -11.76 -3.20
N LEU A 3 15.75 -11.18 -2.78
CA LEU A 3 15.69 -9.79 -2.33
C LEU A 3 16.64 -9.53 -1.15
N VAL A 4 16.68 -10.41 -0.16
CA VAL A 4 17.63 -10.33 0.96
C VAL A 4 19.07 -10.40 0.44
N LYS A 5 19.40 -11.39 -0.40
CA LYS A 5 20.75 -11.54 -0.98
C LYS A 5 21.23 -10.28 -1.70
N LEU A 6 20.36 -9.64 -2.47
CA LEU A 6 20.69 -8.42 -3.24
C LEU A 6 20.89 -7.19 -2.33
N ASN A 7 20.25 -7.15 -1.17
CA ASN A 7 20.28 -5.99 -0.29
C ASN A 7 21.24 -6.17 0.91
N GLN A 8 21.68 -7.41 1.23
CA GLN A 8 22.40 -7.73 2.44
C GLN A 8 23.63 -6.85 2.68
N ALA A 9 24.51 -6.69 1.69
CA ALA A 9 25.74 -5.93 1.85
C ALA A 9 25.47 -4.44 2.19
N ASN A 10 24.47 -3.84 1.55
CA ASN A 10 24.09 -2.45 1.86
C ASN A 10 23.36 -2.38 3.22
N PHE A 11 22.57 -3.38 3.56
CA PHE A 11 21.91 -3.43 4.87
C PHE A 11 22.92 -3.57 6.02
N ASP A 12 23.93 -4.41 5.87
CA ASP A 12 25.01 -4.57 6.86
C ASP A 12 25.83 -3.27 7.03
N ARG A 13 26.02 -2.51 5.95
CA ARG A 13 26.72 -1.23 5.96
C ARG A 13 25.91 -0.12 6.60
N LEU A 14 24.67 0.04 6.17
CA LEU A 14 23.82 1.20 6.49
C LEU A 14 22.91 0.99 7.70
N GLY A 15 22.29 -0.18 7.82
CA GLY A 15 21.31 -0.49 8.86
C GLY A 15 20.15 0.48 8.91
N PHE A 16 19.57 0.67 10.10
CA PHE A 16 18.44 1.57 10.36
C PHE A 16 18.86 3.00 10.74
N GLU A 17 20.04 3.17 11.30
CA GLU A 17 20.49 4.43 11.90
C GLU A 17 21.59 5.07 11.04
N ALA A 18 21.48 6.40 10.84
CA ALA A 18 22.51 7.16 10.15
C ALA A 18 23.82 7.15 10.95
N LYS A 19 24.95 7.04 10.27
CA LYS A 19 26.28 7.00 10.86
C LYS A 19 27.07 8.23 10.41
N ALA A 20 28.03 8.64 11.25
CA ALA A 20 28.93 9.76 10.90
C ALA A 20 29.72 9.44 9.61
N GLY A 21 29.75 10.39 8.70
CA GLY A 21 30.47 10.28 7.42
C GLY A 21 29.67 9.69 6.27
N GLU A 22 28.39 9.39 6.48
CA GLU A 22 27.49 9.01 5.38
C GLU A 22 27.10 10.20 4.51
N THR A 23 26.76 9.90 3.26
CA THR A 23 26.32 10.89 2.26
C THR A 23 24.79 10.94 2.17
N ASP A 24 24.24 11.95 1.50
CA ASP A 24 22.80 12.03 1.20
C ASP A 24 22.33 10.82 0.37
N GLU A 25 23.19 10.28 -0.51
CA GLU A 25 22.91 9.07 -1.27
C GLU A 25 22.78 7.84 -0.36
N ASP A 26 23.58 7.75 0.70
CA ASP A 26 23.50 6.67 1.68
C ASP A 26 22.16 6.69 2.42
N GLU A 27 21.60 7.87 2.69
CA GLU A 27 20.27 8.00 3.27
C GLU A 27 19.17 7.45 2.34
N LEU A 28 19.22 7.78 1.05
CA LEU A 28 18.30 7.27 0.04
C LEU A 28 18.42 5.75 -0.12
N VAL A 29 19.64 5.23 -0.18
CA VAL A 29 19.92 3.79 -0.26
C VAL A 29 19.41 3.08 0.98
N ARG A 30 19.60 3.65 2.18
CA ARG A 30 19.07 3.09 3.44
C ARG A 30 17.56 2.89 3.39
N GLN A 31 16.80 3.89 2.93
CA GLN A 31 15.35 3.77 2.82
C GLN A 31 14.95 2.57 1.95
N ILE A 32 15.56 2.42 0.79
CA ILE A 32 15.29 1.32 -0.15
C ILE A 32 15.66 -0.03 0.46
N VAL A 33 16.84 -0.10 1.07
CA VAL A 33 17.37 -1.34 1.62
C VAL A 33 16.54 -1.81 2.82
N VAL A 34 16.20 -0.91 3.75
CA VAL A 34 15.32 -1.21 4.88
C VAL A 34 13.95 -1.67 4.39
N ALA A 35 13.37 -0.95 3.40
CA ALA A 35 12.11 -1.34 2.78
C ALA A 35 12.15 -2.77 2.22
N ASN A 36 13.20 -3.11 1.48
CA ASN A 36 13.36 -4.41 0.85
C ASN A 36 13.57 -5.53 1.89
N MET A 37 14.32 -5.28 2.95
CA MET A 37 14.54 -6.27 4.00
C MET A 37 13.27 -6.54 4.80
N ILE A 38 12.49 -5.50 5.14
CA ILE A 38 11.17 -5.64 5.80
C ILE A 38 10.16 -6.34 4.86
N ALA A 39 10.15 -5.98 3.57
CA ALA A 39 9.26 -6.63 2.59
C ALA A 39 9.60 -8.11 2.37
N ALA A 40 10.88 -8.49 2.53
CA ALA A 40 11.36 -9.85 2.41
C ALA A 40 11.20 -10.69 3.70
N ASP A 41 10.65 -10.11 4.76
CA ASP A 41 10.53 -10.70 6.09
C ASP A 41 11.88 -11.21 6.63
N ASP A 42 12.94 -10.39 6.43
CA ASP A 42 14.23 -10.71 7.04
C ASP A 42 14.15 -10.62 8.57
N GLU A 43 14.48 -11.68 9.25
CA GLU A 43 14.29 -11.82 10.69
C GLU A 43 15.03 -10.73 11.49
N LYS A 44 16.29 -10.43 11.11
CA LYS A 44 17.10 -9.42 11.80
C LYS A 44 16.53 -8.02 11.58
N ALA A 45 16.11 -7.72 10.34
CA ALA A 45 15.50 -6.44 10.02
C ALA A 45 14.17 -6.26 10.77
N SER A 46 13.32 -7.30 10.80
CA SER A 46 12.04 -7.27 11.50
C SER A 46 12.20 -7.11 13.03
N GLN A 47 13.13 -7.83 13.63
CA GLN A 47 13.45 -7.69 15.07
C GLN A 47 13.95 -6.27 15.41
N LYS A 48 14.89 -5.73 14.59
CA LYS A 48 15.38 -4.36 14.81
C LYS A 48 14.29 -3.31 14.61
N ALA A 49 13.41 -3.47 13.61
CA ALA A 49 12.27 -2.59 13.43
C ALA A 49 11.32 -2.60 14.63
N SER A 50 11.04 -3.77 15.20
CA SER A 50 10.22 -3.90 16.41
C SER A 50 10.88 -3.24 17.62
N GLN A 51 12.20 -3.40 17.82
CA GLN A 51 12.91 -2.70 18.90
C GLN A 51 12.85 -1.18 18.76
N ILE A 52 12.97 -0.65 17.52
CA ILE A 52 12.87 0.77 17.28
C ILE A 52 11.43 1.23 17.55
N PHE A 53 10.42 0.48 17.10
CA PHE A 53 9.03 0.80 17.38
C PHE A 53 8.76 0.93 18.87
N GLU A 54 9.19 -0.02 19.68
CA GLU A 54 9.00 0.02 21.14
C GLU A 54 9.63 1.26 21.78
N ALA A 55 10.80 1.68 21.31
CA ALA A 55 11.46 2.89 21.82
C ALA A 55 10.67 4.19 21.50
N TYR A 56 9.79 4.16 20.52
CA TYR A 56 8.96 5.31 20.08
C TYR A 56 7.47 5.06 20.26
N HIS A 57 7.06 4.00 20.94
CA HIS A 57 5.67 3.56 21.07
C HIS A 57 4.68 4.70 21.38
N ASP A 58 5.01 5.58 22.32
CA ASP A 58 4.17 6.72 22.71
C ASP A 58 4.31 7.95 21.81
N THR A 59 5.27 7.94 20.91
CA THR A 59 5.64 9.11 20.08
C THR A 59 5.99 8.71 18.65
N LEU A 60 5.12 7.94 17.99
CA LEU A 60 5.36 7.37 16.65
C LEU A 60 5.71 8.42 15.58
N GLU A 61 5.22 9.65 15.74
CA GLU A 61 5.53 10.76 14.83
C GLU A 61 7.03 11.15 14.87
N LYS A 62 7.73 10.84 15.99
CA LYS A 62 9.17 11.08 16.14
C LYS A 62 10.06 9.98 15.58
N LEU A 63 9.51 8.88 15.10
CA LEU A 63 10.27 7.88 14.34
C LEU A 63 11.00 8.56 13.17
N PRO A 64 12.24 8.14 12.84
CA PRO A 64 13.00 8.70 11.72
C PRO A 64 12.18 8.65 10.43
N ALA A 65 11.88 9.81 9.85
CA ALA A 65 10.92 9.97 8.74
C ALA A 65 11.25 9.07 7.54
N ALA A 66 12.53 8.88 7.25
CA ALA A 66 13.04 8.08 6.15
C ALA A 66 12.63 6.59 6.19
N ILE A 67 12.54 6.01 7.40
CA ILE A 67 12.27 4.59 7.61
C ILE A 67 10.96 4.33 8.36
N ARG A 68 10.29 5.39 8.83
CA ARG A 68 9.08 5.33 9.66
C ARG A 68 8.00 4.42 9.07
N LEU A 69 7.70 4.58 7.78
CA LEU A 69 6.72 3.74 7.09
C LEU A 69 7.01 2.25 7.27
N HIS A 70 8.28 1.85 7.08
CA HIS A 70 8.66 0.43 7.11
C HIS A 70 8.63 -0.15 8.52
N ILE A 71 8.93 0.67 9.53
CA ILE A 71 8.78 0.30 10.95
C ILE A 71 7.30 0.09 11.28
N LEU A 72 6.41 1.01 10.85
CA LEU A 72 4.97 0.89 11.05
C LEU A 72 4.38 -0.33 10.35
N ILE A 73 4.81 -0.59 9.09
CA ILE A 73 4.40 -1.79 8.32
C ILE A 73 4.84 -3.06 9.04
N ASN A 74 6.08 -3.11 9.54
CA ASN A 74 6.58 -4.28 10.26
C ASN A 74 5.70 -4.62 11.46
N GLN A 75 5.23 -3.63 12.20
CA GLN A 75 4.35 -3.86 13.35
C GLN A 75 2.99 -4.42 12.93
N ILE A 76 2.36 -3.88 11.90
CA ILE A 76 1.09 -4.45 11.39
C ILE A 76 1.30 -5.88 10.88
N LYS A 77 2.38 -6.16 10.13
CA LYS A 77 2.62 -7.50 9.58
C LYS A 77 2.84 -8.58 10.64
N HIS A 78 3.49 -8.25 11.76
CA HIS A 78 4.00 -9.24 12.71
C HIS A 78 3.41 -9.13 14.11
N HIS A 79 2.81 -7.99 14.47
CA HIS A 79 2.33 -7.70 15.81
C HIS A 79 0.96 -7.01 15.79
N GLU A 80 0.17 -7.25 14.74
CA GLU A 80 -1.16 -6.66 14.60
C GLU A 80 -2.02 -7.00 15.82
N SER A 81 -2.66 -5.97 16.36
CA SER A 81 -3.66 -6.08 17.42
C SER A 81 -4.69 -4.96 17.29
N LYS A 82 -5.82 -5.12 17.96
CA LYS A 82 -6.85 -4.10 18.00
C LYS A 82 -6.32 -2.77 18.57
N GLU A 83 -5.54 -2.84 19.64
CA GLU A 83 -4.94 -1.68 20.30
C GLU A 83 -3.98 -0.94 19.36
N LEU A 84 -3.17 -1.68 18.59
CA LEU A 84 -2.26 -1.09 17.62
C LEU A 84 -3.03 -0.39 16.48
N THR A 85 -4.08 -1.02 15.97
CA THR A 85 -4.97 -0.44 14.95
C THR A 85 -5.62 0.84 15.46
N GLU A 86 -6.18 0.83 16.67
CA GLU A 86 -6.78 2.01 17.31
C GLU A 86 -5.74 3.12 17.53
N GLN A 87 -4.52 2.77 17.94
CA GLN A 87 -3.42 3.70 18.09
C GLN A 87 -3.09 4.39 16.75
N TYR A 88 -2.97 3.62 15.66
CA TYR A 88 -2.67 4.18 14.34
C TYR A 88 -3.80 5.08 13.83
N LEU A 89 -5.06 4.68 13.98
CA LEU A 89 -6.21 5.50 13.61
C LEU A 89 -6.29 6.79 14.44
N LYS A 90 -6.04 6.71 15.75
CA LYS A 90 -5.98 7.89 16.63
C LYS A 90 -4.88 8.85 16.21
N ASN A 91 -3.67 8.35 15.92
CA ASN A 91 -2.58 9.17 15.41
C ASN A 91 -2.91 9.79 14.05
N TYR A 92 -3.54 9.02 13.14
CA TYR A 92 -4.00 9.50 11.84
C TYR A 92 -4.95 10.69 11.95
N VAL A 93 -5.90 10.64 12.87
CA VAL A 93 -6.88 11.73 13.09
C VAL A 93 -6.22 12.95 13.73
N SER A 94 -5.33 12.74 14.70
CA SER A 94 -4.78 13.83 15.54
C SER A 94 -3.60 14.56 14.90
N THR A 95 -2.79 13.90 14.05
CA THR A 95 -1.60 14.54 13.48
C THR A 95 -1.94 15.55 12.40
N VAL A 96 -1.14 16.62 12.33
CA VAL A 96 -1.15 17.61 11.24
C VAL A 96 -0.09 17.31 10.16
N ASP A 97 0.83 16.36 10.42
CA ASP A 97 1.84 15.92 9.44
C ASP A 97 1.19 15.02 8.37
N GLY A 98 0.98 15.58 7.18
CA GLY A 98 0.39 14.87 6.05
C GLY A 98 1.22 13.67 5.57
N SER A 99 2.55 13.66 5.78
CA SER A 99 3.40 12.53 5.47
C SER A 99 3.16 11.38 6.45
N PHE A 100 3.12 11.69 7.74
CA PHE A 100 2.84 10.71 8.78
C PHE A 100 1.42 10.12 8.64
N LYS A 101 0.41 10.95 8.31
CA LYS A 101 -0.94 10.46 7.95
C LYS A 101 -0.90 9.40 6.86
N ARG A 102 -0.25 9.70 5.74
CA ARG A 102 -0.15 8.73 4.63
C ARG A 102 0.58 7.46 5.03
N GLN A 103 1.63 7.57 5.85
CA GLN A 103 2.39 6.42 6.34
C GLN A 103 1.55 5.51 7.23
N LEU A 104 0.72 6.08 8.13
CA LEU A 104 -0.20 5.31 8.98
C LEU A 104 -1.26 4.58 8.15
N ALA A 105 -1.91 5.28 7.21
CA ALA A 105 -2.89 4.67 6.31
C ALA A 105 -2.26 3.55 5.46
N SER A 106 -1.07 3.79 4.91
CA SER A 106 -0.33 2.79 4.15
C SER A 106 0.07 1.59 5.01
N ALA A 107 0.50 1.79 6.26
CA ALA A 107 0.84 0.70 7.15
C ALA A 107 -0.39 -0.16 7.49
N LEU A 108 -1.53 0.45 7.78
CA LEU A 108 -2.79 -0.25 8.05
C LEU A 108 -3.27 -1.10 6.87
N SER A 109 -2.91 -0.76 5.63
CA SER A 109 -3.26 -1.57 4.46
C SER A 109 -2.55 -2.93 4.42
N TYR A 110 -1.53 -3.15 5.25
CA TYR A 110 -0.83 -4.43 5.41
C TYR A 110 -1.52 -5.38 6.40
N THR A 111 -2.71 -5.01 6.89
CA THR A 111 -3.50 -5.90 7.75
C THR A 111 -3.74 -7.26 7.08
N ASN A 112 -3.74 -8.31 7.89
CA ASN A 112 -4.19 -9.64 7.53
C ASN A 112 -5.38 -10.09 8.40
N ASP A 113 -5.97 -9.14 9.15
CA ASP A 113 -7.13 -9.36 9.99
C ASP A 113 -8.40 -8.81 9.33
N ARG A 114 -9.45 -9.60 9.31
CA ARG A 114 -10.70 -9.23 8.65
C ARG A 114 -11.47 -8.15 9.41
N GLU A 115 -11.47 -8.20 10.73
CA GLU A 115 -12.19 -7.22 11.54
C GLU A 115 -11.53 -5.84 11.42
N THR A 116 -10.19 -5.80 11.44
CA THR A 116 -9.40 -4.59 11.18
C THR A 116 -9.72 -4.01 9.79
N LEU A 117 -9.76 -4.85 8.76
CA LEU A 117 -10.08 -4.38 7.40
C LEU A 117 -11.49 -3.79 7.32
N ASP A 118 -12.48 -4.45 7.91
CA ASP A 118 -13.86 -3.97 7.93
C ASP A 118 -13.96 -2.63 8.71
N GLN A 119 -13.25 -2.48 9.83
CA GLN A 119 -13.15 -1.23 10.58
C GLN A 119 -12.52 -0.10 9.75
N ILE A 120 -11.46 -0.39 9.00
CA ILE A 120 -10.83 0.57 8.08
C ILE A 120 -11.85 1.02 7.03
N LEU A 121 -12.53 0.10 6.37
CA LEU A 121 -13.49 0.40 5.30
C LEU A 121 -14.70 1.22 5.81
N GLU A 122 -15.14 1.00 7.03
CA GLU A 122 -16.14 1.85 7.68
C GLU A 122 -15.59 3.27 7.94
N ALA A 123 -14.36 3.38 8.43
CA ALA A 123 -13.71 4.66 8.69
C ALA A 123 -13.58 5.52 7.41
N LEU A 124 -13.44 4.90 6.22
CA LEU A 124 -13.35 5.63 4.95
C LEU A 124 -14.59 6.49 4.64
N LYS A 125 -15.76 6.12 5.14
CA LYS A 125 -17.01 6.89 4.97
C LYS A 125 -17.19 8.01 5.99
N ASN A 126 -16.41 7.99 7.05
CA ASN A 126 -16.50 9.00 8.11
C ASN A 126 -15.59 10.19 7.80
N LYS A 127 -16.19 11.32 7.42
CA LYS A 127 -15.46 12.56 7.09
C LYS A 127 -14.66 13.18 8.25
N ASP A 128 -14.97 12.78 9.49
CA ASP A 128 -14.21 13.22 10.66
C ASP A 128 -12.91 12.41 10.81
N ILE A 129 -12.85 11.23 10.24
CA ILE A 129 -11.66 10.36 10.21
C ILE A 129 -10.90 10.58 8.90
N VAL A 130 -11.52 10.30 7.74
CA VAL A 130 -10.87 10.37 6.43
C VAL A 130 -11.46 11.49 5.59
N LYS A 131 -10.63 12.47 5.25
CA LYS A 131 -11.06 13.56 4.37
C LYS A 131 -11.21 13.05 2.93
N PRO A 132 -12.15 13.61 2.13
CA PRO A 132 -12.39 13.16 0.76
C PRO A 132 -11.12 13.12 -0.11
N GLN A 133 -10.24 14.13 -0.01
CA GLN A 133 -8.99 14.18 -0.77
C GLN A 133 -7.98 13.09 -0.42
N ASP A 134 -8.07 12.49 0.77
CA ASP A 134 -7.18 11.43 1.23
C ASP A 134 -7.67 10.02 0.82
N LEU A 135 -8.95 9.90 0.46
CA LEU A 135 -9.62 8.63 0.25
C LEU A 135 -8.95 7.78 -0.83
N ALA A 136 -8.68 8.36 -1.99
CA ALA A 136 -8.15 7.61 -3.12
C ALA A 136 -6.68 7.24 -2.92
N MET A 137 -5.80 8.22 -2.69
CA MET A 137 -4.35 8.02 -2.69
C MET A 137 -3.85 7.42 -1.38
N SER A 138 -4.36 7.90 -0.25
CA SER A 138 -3.82 7.49 1.06
C SER A 138 -4.37 6.15 1.54
N TRP A 139 -5.58 5.77 1.10
CA TRP A 139 -6.28 4.58 1.57
C TRP A 139 -6.58 3.57 0.47
N TYR A 140 -7.34 3.95 -0.56
CA TYR A 140 -7.81 2.99 -1.56
C TYR A 140 -6.66 2.37 -2.36
N LEU A 141 -5.70 3.18 -2.82
CA LEU A 141 -4.54 2.68 -3.55
C LEU A 141 -3.70 1.68 -2.74
N PRO A 142 -3.30 1.95 -1.48
CA PRO A 142 -2.59 0.97 -0.67
C PRO A 142 -3.39 -0.32 -0.46
N LEU A 143 -4.69 -0.24 -0.15
CA LEU A 143 -5.54 -1.41 0.03
C LEU A 143 -5.65 -2.28 -1.23
N LEU A 144 -5.59 -1.69 -2.43
CA LEU A 144 -5.58 -2.45 -3.69
C LEU A 144 -4.25 -3.15 -3.98
N ASN A 145 -3.16 -2.74 -3.36
CA ASN A 145 -1.83 -3.27 -3.64
C ASN A 145 -1.45 -4.50 -2.80
N HIS A 146 -2.28 -4.89 -1.83
CA HIS A 146 -2.04 -6.06 -0.99
C HIS A 146 -3.05 -7.16 -1.26
N ASP A 147 -2.56 -8.38 -1.37
CA ASP A 147 -3.36 -9.54 -1.79
C ASP A 147 -4.54 -9.79 -0.85
N PHE A 148 -4.35 -9.63 0.47
CA PHE A 148 -5.41 -9.84 1.44
C PHE A 148 -6.52 -8.78 1.35
N THR A 149 -6.17 -7.52 1.20
CA THR A 149 -7.13 -6.40 1.23
C THR A 149 -7.74 -6.08 -0.12
N GLN A 150 -7.07 -6.43 -1.23
CA GLN A 150 -7.46 -6.04 -2.60
C GLN A 150 -8.89 -6.40 -2.96
N ALA A 151 -9.28 -7.66 -2.73
CA ALA A 151 -10.60 -8.13 -3.13
C ALA A 151 -11.72 -7.38 -2.40
N THR A 152 -11.52 -7.17 -1.09
CA THR A 152 -12.51 -6.49 -0.23
C THR A 152 -12.57 -5.00 -0.53
N ALA A 153 -11.43 -4.35 -0.73
CA ALA A 153 -11.39 -2.93 -1.10
C ALA A 153 -12.04 -2.68 -2.47
N TRP A 154 -11.85 -3.59 -3.42
CA TRP A 154 -12.51 -3.54 -4.72
C TRP A 154 -14.03 -3.74 -4.62
N ALA A 155 -14.49 -4.73 -3.83
CA ALA A 155 -15.91 -4.93 -3.57
C ALA A 155 -16.53 -3.69 -2.91
N TRP A 156 -15.88 -3.17 -1.87
CA TRP A 156 -16.31 -1.95 -1.18
C TRP A 156 -16.47 -0.76 -2.13
N ALA A 157 -15.52 -0.54 -3.04
CA ALA A 157 -15.61 0.57 -3.99
C ALA A 157 -16.79 0.44 -4.96
N ARG A 158 -17.10 -0.78 -5.43
CA ARG A 158 -18.25 -1.06 -6.29
C ARG A 158 -19.57 -0.87 -5.56
N GLU A 159 -19.68 -1.38 -4.34
CA GLU A 159 -20.87 -1.29 -3.51
C GLU A 159 -21.17 0.14 -3.06
N ASN A 160 -20.14 0.97 -2.94
CA ASN A 160 -20.27 2.37 -2.52
C ASN A 160 -20.05 3.37 -3.67
N TRP A 161 -20.18 2.92 -4.92
CA TRP A 161 -19.87 3.75 -6.09
C TRP A 161 -20.65 5.07 -6.16
N ASP A 162 -21.95 5.03 -5.89
CA ASP A 162 -22.78 6.23 -5.90
C ASP A 162 -22.38 7.21 -4.80
N TRP A 163 -22.02 6.70 -3.63
CA TRP A 163 -21.48 7.52 -2.55
C TRP A 163 -20.13 8.15 -2.94
N ILE A 164 -19.23 7.39 -3.56
CA ILE A 164 -17.94 7.89 -4.07
C ILE A 164 -18.18 9.01 -5.10
N LYS A 165 -19.11 8.81 -6.05
CA LYS A 165 -19.51 9.84 -7.03
C LYS A 165 -20.04 11.09 -6.34
N ALA A 166 -20.89 10.95 -5.35
CA ALA A 166 -21.45 12.07 -4.61
C ALA A 166 -20.39 12.82 -3.78
N ALA A 167 -19.42 12.10 -3.20
CA ALA A 167 -18.38 12.66 -2.36
C ALA A 167 -17.25 13.35 -3.16
N LEU A 168 -16.94 12.84 -4.36
CA LEU A 168 -15.76 13.21 -5.16
C LEU A 168 -16.07 13.61 -6.61
N GLY A 169 -17.31 13.54 -7.06
CA GLY A 169 -17.67 13.67 -8.48
C GLY A 169 -17.32 15.01 -9.13
N GLY A 170 -16.95 16.03 -8.35
CA GLY A 170 -16.39 17.30 -8.82
C GLY A 170 -14.89 17.44 -8.58
N ASP A 171 -14.22 16.44 -8.03
CA ASP A 171 -12.81 16.45 -7.65
C ASP A 171 -11.98 15.63 -8.65
N MET A 172 -10.75 16.09 -8.92
CA MET A 172 -9.78 15.38 -9.78
C MET A 172 -9.36 14.01 -9.21
N SER A 173 -9.69 13.70 -7.95
CA SER A 173 -9.41 12.40 -7.33
C SER A 173 -10.44 11.32 -7.65
N PHE A 174 -11.60 11.67 -8.22
CA PHE A 174 -12.64 10.70 -8.57
C PHE A 174 -12.19 9.69 -9.62
N ASP A 175 -11.45 10.11 -10.65
CA ASP A 175 -10.93 9.23 -11.69
C ASP A 175 -9.94 8.18 -11.16
N LYS A 176 -9.34 8.40 -9.98
CA LYS A 176 -8.43 7.47 -9.33
C LYS A 176 -9.10 6.15 -8.95
N PHE A 177 -10.41 6.18 -8.70
CA PHE A 177 -11.17 4.95 -8.43
C PHE A 177 -11.34 4.07 -9.68
N VAL A 178 -11.08 4.61 -10.87
CA VAL A 178 -10.98 3.85 -12.13
C VAL A 178 -9.53 3.43 -12.40
N ILE A 179 -8.58 4.35 -12.23
CA ILE A 179 -7.16 4.16 -12.57
C ILE A 179 -6.48 3.17 -11.62
N TYR A 180 -6.70 3.28 -10.31
CA TYR A 180 -5.96 2.46 -9.33
C TYR A 180 -6.27 0.95 -9.42
N PRO A 181 -7.53 0.50 -9.58
CA PRO A 181 -7.79 -0.90 -9.88
C PRO A 181 -7.13 -1.37 -11.17
N ALA A 182 -7.13 -0.54 -12.22
CA ALA A 182 -6.45 -0.86 -13.47
C ALA A 182 -4.94 -1.06 -13.29
N ASN A 183 -4.31 -0.28 -12.41
CA ASN A 183 -2.88 -0.43 -12.10
C ASN A 183 -2.58 -1.67 -11.23
N ALA A 184 -3.50 -2.03 -10.34
CA ALA A 184 -3.30 -3.12 -9.38
C ALA A 184 -3.63 -4.51 -9.93
N PHE A 185 -4.59 -4.63 -10.86
CA PHE A 185 -5.12 -5.91 -11.31
C PHE A 185 -4.18 -6.63 -12.29
N LYS A 186 -4.01 -7.97 -12.06
CA LYS A 186 -3.01 -8.79 -12.75
C LYS A 186 -3.58 -10.09 -13.30
N THR A 187 -4.88 -10.35 -13.14
CA THR A 187 -5.50 -11.63 -13.48
C THR A 187 -6.67 -11.46 -14.45
N ALA A 188 -6.96 -12.48 -15.25
CA ALA A 188 -8.10 -12.48 -16.15
C ALA A 188 -9.44 -12.33 -15.41
N GLU A 189 -9.54 -12.86 -14.20
CA GLU A 189 -10.70 -12.72 -13.34
C GLU A 189 -10.93 -11.25 -12.96
N ARG A 190 -9.89 -10.55 -12.49
CA ARG A 190 -9.97 -9.13 -12.16
C ARG A 190 -10.25 -8.24 -13.37
N LEU A 191 -9.73 -8.61 -14.55
CA LEU A 191 -10.09 -7.96 -15.80
C LEU A 191 -11.58 -8.10 -16.11
N ALA A 192 -12.13 -9.30 -15.95
CA ALA A 192 -13.55 -9.55 -16.19
C ALA A 192 -14.43 -8.75 -15.23
N GLU A 193 -14.09 -8.71 -13.94
CA GLU A 193 -14.80 -7.89 -12.94
C GLU A 193 -14.72 -6.39 -13.25
N TYR A 194 -13.54 -5.91 -13.66
CA TYR A 194 -13.32 -4.51 -14.03
C TYR A 194 -14.19 -4.12 -15.23
N LYS A 195 -14.20 -4.95 -16.30
CA LYS A 195 -15.05 -4.76 -17.47
C LYS A 195 -16.51 -4.77 -17.09
N PHE A 196 -16.97 -5.79 -16.38
CA PHE A 196 -18.37 -5.93 -15.97
C PHE A 196 -18.89 -4.71 -15.22
N PHE A 197 -18.06 -4.12 -14.35
CA PHE A 197 -18.45 -2.96 -13.55
C PHE A 197 -18.35 -1.64 -14.34
N PHE A 198 -17.28 -1.44 -15.12
CA PHE A 198 -17.00 -0.14 -15.73
C PHE A 198 -17.51 0.02 -17.19
N GLU A 199 -17.64 -1.05 -17.99
CA GLU A 199 -18.13 -0.91 -19.37
C GLU A 199 -19.51 -0.23 -19.47
N PRO A 200 -20.49 -0.51 -18.57
CA PRO A 200 -21.76 0.21 -18.57
C PRO A 200 -21.62 1.73 -18.35
N GLN A 201 -20.48 2.18 -17.82
CA GLN A 201 -20.21 3.58 -17.49
C GLN A 201 -19.39 4.33 -18.57
N LEU A 202 -19.14 3.70 -19.72
CA LEU A 202 -18.38 4.32 -20.84
C LEU A 202 -19.08 5.58 -21.43
N SER A 203 -20.35 5.79 -21.16
CA SER A 203 -21.06 7.03 -21.51
C SER A 203 -20.72 8.22 -20.61
N ASP A 204 -20.12 7.98 -19.44
CA ASP A 204 -19.68 9.05 -18.53
C ASP A 204 -18.37 9.65 -19.02
N MET A 205 -18.42 10.85 -19.59
CA MET A 205 -17.27 11.54 -20.20
C MET A 205 -16.14 11.83 -19.21
N ALA A 206 -16.44 11.90 -17.91
CA ALA A 206 -15.44 12.17 -16.89
C ALA A 206 -14.45 11.00 -16.71
N ILE A 207 -14.89 9.76 -16.96
CA ILE A 207 -14.12 8.56 -16.70
C ILE A 207 -13.97 7.61 -17.90
N SER A 208 -14.70 7.81 -19.00
CA SER A 208 -14.72 6.90 -20.17
C SER A 208 -13.35 6.62 -20.75
N ARG A 209 -12.49 7.65 -20.87
CA ARG A 209 -11.11 7.49 -21.33
C ARG A 209 -10.31 6.60 -20.39
N ASN A 210 -10.40 6.84 -19.08
CA ASN A 210 -9.66 6.07 -18.06
C ASN A 210 -10.13 4.61 -18.01
N ILE A 211 -11.44 4.36 -18.20
CA ILE A 211 -11.98 3.00 -18.33
C ILE A 211 -11.35 2.28 -19.52
N SER A 212 -11.39 2.92 -20.70
CA SER A 212 -10.86 2.33 -21.94
C SER A 212 -9.36 2.06 -21.87
N MET A 213 -8.61 2.95 -21.24
CA MET A 213 -7.17 2.75 -21.00
C MET A 213 -6.93 1.64 -19.99
N GLY A 214 -7.66 1.63 -18.87
CA GLY A 214 -7.54 0.64 -17.81
C GLY A 214 -7.80 -0.79 -18.31
N ILE A 215 -8.81 -0.99 -19.14
CA ILE A 215 -9.07 -2.30 -19.77
C ILE A 215 -7.84 -2.77 -20.53
N LYS A 216 -7.27 -1.93 -21.41
CA LYS A 216 -6.10 -2.26 -22.21
C LYS A 216 -4.85 -2.54 -21.37
N GLU A 217 -4.66 -1.79 -20.29
CA GLU A 217 -3.53 -1.96 -19.38
C GLU A 217 -3.61 -3.29 -18.62
N ILE A 218 -4.80 -3.65 -18.14
CA ILE A 218 -4.98 -4.95 -17.47
C ILE A 218 -4.82 -6.08 -18.48
N GLU A 219 -5.40 -5.99 -19.67
CA GLU A 219 -5.23 -6.98 -20.76
C GLU A 219 -3.74 -7.21 -21.07
N ALA A 220 -3.01 -6.14 -21.35
CA ALA A 220 -1.58 -6.22 -21.67
C ALA A 220 -0.77 -6.86 -20.53
N ARG A 221 -1.12 -6.56 -19.27
CA ARG A 221 -0.45 -7.13 -18.09
C ARG A 221 -0.77 -8.61 -17.92
N VAL A 222 -2.03 -9.00 -18.08
CA VAL A 222 -2.46 -10.41 -18.03
C VAL A 222 -1.73 -11.23 -19.10
N ASP A 223 -1.69 -10.72 -20.34
CA ASP A 223 -0.99 -11.37 -21.45
C ASP A 223 0.51 -11.48 -21.21
N LEU A 224 1.14 -10.41 -20.69
CA LEU A 224 2.56 -10.42 -20.34
C LEU A 224 2.86 -11.48 -19.28
N ILE A 225 2.08 -11.51 -18.21
CA ILE A 225 2.25 -12.49 -17.13
C ILE A 225 2.08 -13.91 -17.67
N ALA A 226 1.05 -14.16 -18.47
CA ALA A 226 0.80 -15.48 -19.05
C ALA A 226 1.98 -15.95 -19.92
N ARG A 227 2.60 -15.05 -20.70
CA ARG A 227 3.72 -15.35 -21.59
C ARG A 227 5.04 -15.57 -20.86
N GLU A 228 5.34 -14.73 -19.86
CA GLU A 228 6.67 -14.66 -19.25
C GLU A 228 6.80 -15.43 -17.92
N LYS A 229 5.70 -15.80 -17.28
CA LYS A 229 5.68 -16.38 -15.93
C LYS A 229 6.62 -17.59 -15.79
N GLU A 230 6.53 -18.54 -16.71
CA GLU A 230 7.32 -19.78 -16.64
C GLU A 230 8.83 -19.51 -16.78
N ALA A 231 9.21 -18.62 -17.72
CA ALA A 231 10.61 -18.23 -17.92
C ALA A 231 11.19 -17.52 -16.69
N VAL A 232 10.43 -16.61 -16.10
CA VAL A 232 10.82 -15.88 -14.87
C VAL A 232 10.95 -16.84 -13.69
N GLU A 233 9.99 -17.74 -13.47
CA GLU A 233 10.06 -18.75 -12.41
C GLU A 233 11.28 -19.65 -12.55
N LYS A 234 11.60 -20.07 -13.76
CA LYS A 234 12.80 -20.89 -14.06
C LYS A 234 14.08 -20.12 -13.74
N ALA A 235 14.18 -18.87 -14.16
CA ALA A 235 15.33 -18.01 -13.86
C ALA A 235 15.52 -17.78 -12.36
N LEU A 236 14.42 -17.52 -11.62
CA LEU A 236 14.44 -17.34 -10.17
C LEU A 236 14.84 -18.61 -9.40
N LYS A 237 14.45 -19.78 -9.89
CA LYS A 237 14.89 -21.06 -9.31
C LYS A 237 16.38 -21.32 -9.53
N ALA A 238 16.93 -20.90 -10.67
CA ALA A 238 18.35 -21.05 -10.98
C ALA A 238 19.26 -20.06 -10.20
N SER A 239 18.70 -18.96 -9.66
CA SER A 239 19.45 -17.95 -8.89
C SER A 239 19.46 -18.18 -7.39
N LYS A 240 18.86 -19.27 -6.91
CA LYS A 240 18.87 -19.69 -5.50
C LYS A 240 20.11 -20.46 -5.16
#